data_8aff00bffa0ee95f85ebc1978a70e35f
#
_entry.id   8aff00bffa0ee95f85ebc1978a70e35f
#
_cell.length_a   1.000
_cell.length_b   1.000
_cell.length_c   1.000
_cell.angle_alpha   90.00
_cell.angle_beta   90.00
_cell.angle_gamma   90.00
#
_symmetry.space_group_name_H-M   'P 1'
#
loop_
_entity.id
_entity.type
_entity.pdbx_description
1 polymer ?
#
loop_
_entity_poly.entity_id
_entity_poly.type
_entity_poly.pdbx_seq_one_letter_code
_entity_poly.pdbx_strand_id
1 'polypeptide(L)'
;MAKFEFGGPPRFAHQKRGLAKLIACNGVGALLMEPGTGKTAVTLDYCSLLALASPRREARVLVIGPLAAVDQWALQAQKWVSPQVNVWAEALGGSVMQRVEALRSRGGKEIAKPTGGRGRGSGDEVRALHANRSWALAARRDGIELDRKTAAKAGPDVLGDGKPRLVIEAVNLDTLSQRRQVGSKTMADVVLSAVTDFDPDLVVIDEMHKIKSVSSNASRLAGRIGSRVERRIGLTGTVIPHSPLDVYGQWRFIDPKAFGRVQPNGERKPATFKAFKEDYAEMGGYMGHEVVGFKNLDRLEEIMGERSSVAIKEECLDLPDAVDTVLPVALSPKELKAYEDMRTKLQVEFREEDDLRADAGSGGGDAATAASRLVRMTRLRQITAGHLPDDEGQVREIGRSKAKTIASLIHDTLEDEKRIVVFGTFTRELAALEEEIADKRTTVLRIDGSTKPEDRLAMRQRFGSDEPARLVIVAQIKTLSVAVNELVTAQNAIFASLPWQRDDIVQARDRLNRLGQKSATTFWYALAPNTVDDIVFQAYQDRTDLEKTLMNHIYADRK
;
A
#
# COMPACT_ATOMS: atom_id res chain seq x y z
N MET A 1 -1.80 18.86 -34.80
CA MET A 1 -1.57 17.75 -33.84
C MET A 1 -2.87 17.01 -33.67
N ALA A 2 -2.87 15.69 -33.78
CA ALA A 2 -4.05 14.89 -33.47
C ALA A 2 -4.44 15.10 -31.99
N LYS A 3 -5.77 15.20 -31.73
CA LYS A 3 -6.29 15.37 -30.36
C LYS A 3 -5.91 14.16 -29.51
N PHE A 4 -5.42 14.37 -28.29
CA PHE A 4 -5.14 13.28 -27.36
C PHE A 4 -6.41 12.54 -26.98
N GLU A 5 -6.39 11.22 -27.10
CA GLU A 5 -7.51 10.34 -26.74
C GLU A 5 -7.21 9.60 -25.43
N PHE A 6 -8.09 9.75 -24.47
CA PHE A 6 -7.99 9.05 -23.19
C PHE A 6 -8.39 7.57 -23.35
N GLY A 7 -7.63 6.68 -22.73
CA GLY A 7 -8.07 5.30 -22.57
C GLY A 7 -9.17 5.21 -21.51
N GLY A 8 -10.19 4.38 -21.73
CA GLY A 8 -11.30 4.18 -20.79
C GLY A 8 -12.24 5.39 -20.64
N PRO A 9 -12.96 5.50 -19.49
CA PRO A 9 -13.95 6.55 -19.25
C PRO A 9 -13.38 7.98 -19.25
N PRO A 10 -14.22 9.01 -19.50
CA PRO A 10 -13.81 10.41 -19.40
C PRO A 10 -13.19 10.74 -18.04
N ARG A 11 -12.24 11.67 -18.05
CA ARG A 11 -11.55 12.10 -16.82
C ARG A 11 -12.36 13.15 -16.06
N PHE A 12 -12.42 13.00 -14.74
CA PHE A 12 -12.96 14.00 -13.83
C PHE A 12 -12.12 15.29 -13.82
N ALA A 13 -12.67 16.38 -13.32
CA ALA A 13 -12.00 17.67 -13.29
C ALA A 13 -10.67 17.62 -12.50
N HIS A 14 -10.64 16.98 -11.33
CA HIS A 14 -9.44 16.82 -10.52
C HIS A 14 -8.37 15.98 -11.23
N GLN A 15 -8.76 14.94 -11.99
CA GLN A 15 -7.83 14.13 -12.77
C GLN A 15 -7.19 14.95 -13.90
N LYS A 16 -7.98 15.79 -14.59
CA LYS A 16 -7.47 16.72 -15.61
C LYS A 16 -6.51 17.74 -15.00
N ARG A 17 -6.83 18.29 -13.81
CA ARG A 17 -5.90 19.18 -13.07
C ARG A 17 -4.60 18.46 -12.71
N GLY A 18 -4.68 17.21 -12.21
CA GLY A 18 -3.51 16.39 -11.91
C GLY A 18 -2.61 16.16 -13.12
N LEU A 19 -3.21 15.81 -14.27
CA LEU A 19 -2.47 15.64 -15.52
C LEU A 19 -1.81 16.95 -15.96
N ALA A 20 -2.54 18.06 -15.94
CA ALA A 20 -2.01 19.38 -16.30
C ALA A 20 -0.82 19.77 -15.40
N LYS A 21 -0.90 19.47 -14.09
CA LYS A 21 0.20 19.71 -13.14
C LYS A 21 1.44 18.87 -13.48
N LEU A 22 1.27 17.59 -13.78
CA LEU A 22 2.40 16.72 -14.19
C LEU A 22 3.04 17.21 -15.49
N ILE A 23 2.26 17.66 -16.45
CA ILE A 23 2.77 18.24 -17.70
C ILE A 23 3.56 19.54 -17.41
N ALA A 24 3.00 20.44 -16.62
CA ALA A 24 3.65 21.72 -16.26
C ALA A 24 4.98 21.52 -15.53
N CYS A 25 5.08 20.44 -14.72
CA CYS A 25 6.29 20.08 -13.99
C CYS A 25 7.22 19.12 -14.76
N ASN A 26 6.98 18.90 -16.06
CA ASN A 26 7.76 17.97 -16.90
C ASN A 26 7.90 16.56 -16.27
N GLY A 27 6.84 16.05 -15.62
CA GLY A 27 6.82 14.74 -14.98
C GLY A 27 7.66 14.64 -13.70
N VAL A 28 8.01 15.77 -13.07
CA VAL A 28 8.67 15.80 -11.76
C VAL A 28 7.68 16.31 -10.73
N GLY A 29 6.94 15.40 -10.08
CA GLY A 29 5.90 15.82 -9.15
C GLY A 29 5.21 14.69 -8.40
N ALA A 30 4.19 15.03 -7.65
CA ALA A 30 3.42 14.10 -6.84
C ALA A 30 1.90 14.26 -7.07
N LEU A 31 1.19 13.14 -7.10
CA LEU A 31 -0.26 13.08 -7.00
C LEU A 31 -0.64 12.70 -5.56
N LEU A 32 -0.98 13.72 -4.79
CA LEU A 32 -1.39 13.63 -3.40
C LEU A 32 -2.91 13.49 -3.37
N MET A 33 -3.37 12.38 -3.85
CA MET A 33 -4.78 12.12 -4.09
C MET A 33 -5.25 10.93 -3.27
N GLU A 34 -6.38 11.06 -2.60
CA GLU A 34 -6.94 9.97 -1.80
C GLU A 34 -7.19 8.70 -2.63
N PRO A 35 -7.23 7.53 -1.99
CA PRO A 35 -7.55 6.28 -2.68
C PRO A 35 -8.89 6.36 -3.42
N GLY A 36 -8.94 5.78 -4.62
CA GLY A 36 -10.16 5.80 -5.45
C GLY A 36 -10.34 7.02 -6.35
N THR A 37 -9.58 8.11 -6.19
CA THR A 37 -9.68 9.32 -7.03
C THR A 37 -9.02 9.21 -8.40
N GLY A 38 -8.29 8.11 -8.68
CA GLY A 38 -7.77 7.80 -10.01
C GLY A 38 -6.33 8.19 -10.28
N LYS A 39 -5.45 8.22 -9.25
CA LYS A 39 -4.00 8.46 -9.39
C LYS A 39 -3.36 7.67 -10.54
N THR A 40 -3.65 6.37 -10.59
CA THR A 40 -3.09 5.47 -11.61
C THR A 40 -3.52 5.87 -13.03
N ALA A 41 -4.80 6.22 -13.22
CA ALA A 41 -5.31 6.67 -14.52
C ALA A 41 -4.61 7.95 -15.00
N VAL A 42 -4.47 8.96 -14.12
CA VAL A 42 -3.75 10.21 -14.41
C VAL A 42 -2.29 9.95 -14.77
N THR A 43 -1.63 9.04 -14.05
CA THR A 43 -0.24 8.67 -14.34
C THR A 43 -0.12 7.97 -15.69
N LEU A 44 -1.04 7.05 -16.02
CA LEU A 44 -1.05 6.35 -17.31
C LEU A 44 -1.37 7.27 -18.49
N ASP A 45 -2.19 8.32 -18.28
CA ASP A 45 -2.37 9.39 -19.27
C ASP A 45 -1.05 10.14 -19.52
N TYR A 46 -0.32 10.48 -18.45
CA TYR A 46 0.99 11.10 -18.59
C TYR A 46 1.99 10.18 -19.30
N CYS A 47 2.02 8.89 -18.98
CA CYS A 47 2.85 7.90 -19.67
C CYS A 47 2.51 7.81 -21.17
N SER A 48 1.22 7.88 -21.52
CA SER A 48 0.75 7.88 -22.91
C SER A 48 1.25 9.11 -23.66
N LEU A 49 1.14 10.29 -23.04
CA LEU A 49 1.66 11.55 -23.62
C LEU A 49 3.18 11.49 -23.79
N LEU A 50 3.90 10.89 -22.83
CA LEU A 50 5.34 10.72 -22.91
C LEU A 50 5.74 9.84 -24.11
N ALA A 51 5.04 8.74 -24.34
CA ALA A 51 5.27 7.87 -25.49
C ALA A 51 4.96 8.58 -26.82
N LEU A 52 3.86 9.33 -26.90
CA LEU A 52 3.47 10.11 -28.07
C LEU A 52 4.47 11.23 -28.41
N ALA A 53 5.05 11.85 -27.38
CA ALA A 53 6.03 12.93 -27.54
C ALA A 53 7.47 12.45 -27.75
N SER A 54 7.73 11.15 -27.53
CA SER A 54 9.08 10.59 -27.60
C SER A 54 9.62 10.57 -29.05
N PRO A 55 10.79 11.16 -29.30
CA PRO A 55 11.44 11.06 -30.62
C PRO A 55 11.77 9.60 -31.01
N ARG A 56 12.00 8.75 -30.01
CA ARG A 56 12.25 7.31 -30.20
C ARG A 56 10.97 6.52 -30.49
N ARG A 57 9.80 7.15 -30.41
CA ARG A 57 8.49 6.50 -30.47
C ARG A 57 8.33 5.38 -29.44
N GLU A 58 9.04 5.49 -28.34
CA GLU A 58 9.03 4.57 -27.22
C GLU A 58 9.20 5.36 -25.92
N ALA A 59 8.44 5.02 -24.89
CA ALA A 59 8.69 5.46 -23.54
C ALA A 59 8.80 4.24 -22.59
N ARG A 60 9.78 4.28 -21.70
CA ARG A 60 10.04 3.26 -20.69
C ARG A 60 9.70 3.79 -19.32
N VAL A 61 8.87 3.08 -18.61
CA VAL A 61 8.38 3.46 -17.27
C VAL A 61 8.69 2.36 -16.27
N LEU A 62 9.38 2.72 -15.20
CA LEU A 62 9.57 1.83 -14.05
C LEU A 62 8.60 2.24 -12.95
N VAL A 63 7.72 1.34 -12.55
CA VAL A 63 6.82 1.51 -11.42
C VAL A 63 7.34 0.73 -10.22
N ILE A 64 7.45 1.37 -9.07
CA ILE A 64 7.88 0.77 -7.81
C ILE A 64 6.74 0.94 -6.81
N GLY A 65 6.17 -0.16 -6.32
CA GLY A 65 5.01 -0.09 -5.45
C GLY A 65 4.86 -1.28 -4.50
N PRO A 66 3.84 -1.30 -3.65
CA PRO A 66 3.52 -2.46 -2.83
C PRO A 66 3.24 -3.69 -3.70
N LEU A 67 3.58 -4.88 -3.19
CA LEU A 67 3.43 -6.15 -3.94
C LEU A 67 2.04 -6.30 -4.56
N ALA A 68 0.99 -6.00 -3.81
CA ALA A 68 -0.38 -6.14 -4.29
C ALA A 68 -0.81 -5.07 -5.32
N ALA A 69 -0.09 -3.95 -5.41
CA ALA A 69 -0.33 -2.93 -6.43
C ALA A 69 0.40 -3.23 -7.74
N VAL A 70 1.53 -3.94 -7.69
CA VAL A 70 2.39 -4.22 -8.86
C VAL A 70 1.62 -4.93 -9.99
N ASP A 71 0.88 -6.00 -9.66
CA ASP A 71 0.07 -6.73 -10.64
C ASP A 71 -1.07 -5.87 -11.22
N GLN A 72 -1.61 -4.96 -10.41
CA GLN A 72 -2.68 -4.06 -10.84
C GLN A 72 -2.22 -3.03 -11.86
N TRP A 73 -0.96 -2.59 -11.80
CA TRP A 73 -0.43 -1.67 -12.79
C TRP A 73 -0.50 -2.24 -14.20
N ALA A 74 -0.15 -3.52 -14.38
CA ALA A 74 -0.24 -4.19 -15.67
C ALA A 74 -1.71 -4.27 -16.17
N LEU A 75 -2.66 -4.59 -15.27
CA LEU A 75 -4.09 -4.64 -15.60
C LEU A 75 -4.67 -3.24 -15.89
N GLN A 76 -4.31 -2.25 -15.09
CA GLN A 76 -4.77 -0.86 -15.27
C GLN A 76 -4.20 -0.25 -16.55
N ALA A 77 -2.96 -0.59 -16.94
CA ALA A 77 -2.38 -0.11 -18.18
C ALA A 77 -3.23 -0.52 -19.40
N GLN A 78 -3.75 -1.74 -19.43
CA GLN A 78 -4.65 -2.21 -20.51
C GLN A 78 -5.95 -1.39 -20.58
N LYS A 79 -6.42 -0.86 -19.47
CA LYS A 79 -7.68 -0.11 -19.39
C LYS A 79 -7.51 1.39 -19.65
N TRP A 80 -6.41 1.99 -19.19
CA TRP A 80 -6.29 3.44 -19.09
C TRP A 80 -5.27 4.06 -20.04
N VAL A 81 -4.36 3.29 -20.64
CA VAL A 81 -3.45 3.82 -21.66
C VAL A 81 -4.23 4.25 -22.89
N SER A 82 -3.83 5.35 -23.50
CA SER A 82 -4.43 5.88 -24.73
C SER A 82 -4.47 4.83 -25.85
N PRO A 83 -5.57 4.71 -26.61
CA PRO A 83 -5.62 3.83 -27.77
C PRO A 83 -4.64 4.23 -28.90
N GLN A 84 -4.06 5.42 -28.81
CA GLN A 84 -3.03 5.91 -29.73
C GLN A 84 -1.64 5.33 -29.46
N VAL A 85 -1.48 4.53 -28.39
CA VAL A 85 -0.20 3.98 -27.92
C VAL A 85 -0.30 2.48 -27.74
N ASN A 86 0.70 1.73 -28.23
CA ASN A 86 0.85 0.31 -27.94
C ASN A 86 1.51 0.11 -26.58
N VAL A 87 0.82 -0.54 -25.64
CA VAL A 87 1.29 -0.72 -24.28
C VAL A 87 1.76 -2.16 -24.03
N TRP A 88 2.97 -2.25 -23.47
CA TRP A 88 3.49 -3.44 -22.81
C TRP A 88 3.59 -3.14 -21.32
N ALA A 89 2.94 -3.90 -20.47
CA ALA A 89 3.00 -3.72 -19.03
C ALA A 89 3.15 -5.07 -18.33
N GLU A 90 4.17 -5.20 -17.50
CA GLU A 90 4.50 -6.44 -16.80
C GLU A 90 4.82 -6.18 -15.32
N ALA A 91 4.36 -7.09 -14.46
CA ALA A 91 4.73 -7.17 -13.06
C ALA A 91 5.92 -8.12 -12.90
N LEU A 92 7.09 -7.60 -12.52
CA LEU A 92 8.29 -8.42 -12.34
C LEU A 92 8.23 -9.14 -10.99
N GLY A 93 7.92 -10.42 -11.03
CA GLY A 93 7.81 -11.29 -9.86
C GLY A 93 9.16 -11.89 -9.42
N GLY A 94 9.08 -12.80 -8.44
CA GLY A 94 10.24 -13.56 -7.96
C GLY A 94 11.12 -12.82 -6.95
N SER A 95 12.36 -13.30 -6.77
CA SER A 95 13.35 -12.68 -5.89
C SER A 95 13.86 -11.36 -6.45
N VAL A 96 14.49 -10.52 -5.58
CA VAL A 96 15.08 -9.25 -6.02
C VAL A 96 16.09 -9.45 -7.16
N MET A 97 16.89 -10.53 -7.12
CA MET A 97 17.85 -10.81 -8.19
C MET A 97 17.18 -11.15 -9.52
N GLN A 98 16.07 -11.88 -9.50
CA GLN A 98 15.30 -12.17 -10.71
C GLN A 98 14.70 -10.90 -11.31
N ARG A 99 14.16 -9.99 -10.48
CA ARG A 99 13.66 -8.68 -10.92
C ARG A 99 14.77 -7.81 -11.52
N VAL A 100 15.93 -7.78 -10.87
CA VAL A 100 17.12 -7.06 -11.35
C VAL A 100 17.56 -7.59 -12.74
N GLU A 101 17.62 -8.89 -12.90
CA GLU A 101 18.00 -9.51 -14.15
C GLU A 101 16.96 -9.26 -15.26
N ALA A 102 15.67 -9.32 -14.91
CA ALA A 102 14.59 -8.97 -15.82
C ALA A 102 14.70 -7.51 -16.29
N LEU A 103 14.92 -6.55 -15.39
CA LEU A 103 15.12 -5.14 -15.76
C LEU A 103 16.31 -4.95 -16.70
N ARG A 104 17.43 -5.60 -16.44
CA ARG A 104 18.62 -5.53 -17.31
C ARG A 104 18.37 -6.10 -18.70
N SER A 105 17.69 -7.24 -18.78
CA SER A 105 17.39 -7.88 -20.07
C SER A 105 16.48 -7.04 -20.97
N ARG A 106 15.71 -6.10 -20.37
CA ARG A 106 14.78 -5.20 -21.07
C ARG A 106 15.43 -3.87 -21.49
N GLY A 107 16.62 -3.57 -20.96
CA GLY A 107 17.33 -2.30 -21.21
C GLY A 107 17.97 -2.14 -22.59
N GLY A 108 17.84 -3.10 -23.51
CA GLY A 108 18.34 -2.99 -24.88
C GLY A 108 19.87 -2.90 -25.04
N LYS A 109 20.65 -2.98 -23.96
CA LYS A 109 22.11 -3.17 -24.00
C LYS A 109 22.37 -4.67 -24.03
N GLU A 110 23.03 -5.19 -25.08
CA GLU A 110 23.53 -6.56 -25.10
C GLU A 110 24.38 -6.81 -23.85
N ILE A 111 23.83 -7.61 -22.93
CA ILE A 111 24.58 -8.04 -21.76
C ILE A 111 25.44 -9.21 -22.21
N ALA A 112 26.75 -9.02 -22.15
CA ALA A 112 27.69 -10.13 -22.32
C ALA A 112 27.27 -11.28 -21.40
N LYS A 113 27.00 -12.45 -21.95
CA LYS A 113 26.59 -13.65 -21.21
C LYS A 113 27.61 -13.90 -20.10
N PRO A 114 27.17 -14.08 -18.83
CA PRO A 114 28.11 -14.52 -17.81
C PRO A 114 28.65 -15.89 -18.17
N THR A 115 29.94 -15.96 -18.39
CA THR A 115 30.65 -17.22 -18.60
C THR A 115 30.63 -18.02 -17.31
N GLY A 116 29.98 -19.19 -17.33
CA GLY A 116 30.15 -20.24 -16.34
C GLY A 116 29.10 -20.33 -15.25
N GLY A 117 28.13 -21.18 -15.45
CA GLY A 117 27.24 -21.70 -14.43
C GLY A 117 26.21 -22.66 -15.04
N ARG A 118 26.47 -23.95 -14.98
CA ARG A 118 25.47 -24.99 -15.31
C ARG A 118 24.32 -24.92 -14.29
N GLY A 119 23.20 -24.29 -14.65
CA GLY A 119 21.98 -24.23 -13.86
C GLY A 119 20.76 -24.52 -14.73
N ARG A 120 20.05 -25.57 -14.36
CA ARG A 120 18.90 -26.20 -15.00
C ARG A 120 17.86 -25.23 -15.57
N GLY A 121 17.40 -25.52 -16.79
CA GLY A 121 16.50 -24.79 -17.66
C GLY A 121 15.03 -24.69 -17.17
N SER A 122 14.76 -24.03 -16.06
CA SER A 122 13.38 -23.72 -15.64
C SER A 122 13.05 -22.22 -15.66
N GLY A 123 14.05 -21.34 -15.77
CA GLY A 123 13.88 -19.90 -15.74
C GLY A 123 13.40 -19.30 -17.06
N ASP A 124 13.84 -19.81 -18.18
CA ASP A 124 13.55 -19.25 -19.51
C ASP A 124 12.14 -19.60 -20.01
N GLU A 125 11.62 -20.77 -19.66
CA GLU A 125 10.24 -21.16 -20.00
C GLU A 125 9.20 -20.35 -19.21
N VAL A 126 9.45 -20.05 -17.94
CA VAL A 126 8.56 -19.21 -17.12
C VAL A 126 8.60 -17.75 -17.59
N ARG A 127 9.76 -17.24 -18.01
CA ARG A 127 9.92 -15.91 -18.61
C ARG A 127 9.16 -15.78 -19.92
N ALA A 128 9.27 -16.79 -20.80
CA ALA A 128 8.53 -16.85 -22.05
C ALA A 128 7.00 -16.92 -21.81
N LEU A 129 6.54 -17.61 -20.76
CA LEU A 129 5.12 -17.73 -20.44
C LEU A 129 4.49 -16.42 -19.94
N HIS A 130 5.20 -15.63 -19.12
CA HIS A 130 4.72 -14.34 -18.64
C HIS A 130 4.73 -13.27 -19.73
N ALA A 131 5.81 -13.18 -20.51
CA ALA A 131 5.89 -12.33 -21.68
C ALA A 131 4.74 -12.63 -22.67
N ASN A 132 4.49 -13.91 -22.92
CA ASN A 132 3.43 -14.38 -23.82
C ASN A 132 2.01 -14.02 -23.36
N ARG A 133 1.73 -13.96 -22.04
CA ARG A 133 0.40 -13.57 -21.52
C ARG A 133 0.05 -12.11 -21.81
N SER A 134 1.00 -11.20 -21.62
CA SER A 134 0.76 -9.76 -21.84
C SER A 134 0.52 -9.45 -23.32
N TRP A 135 1.30 -10.06 -24.22
CA TRP A 135 1.11 -9.96 -25.68
C TRP A 135 -0.19 -10.60 -26.16
N ALA A 136 -0.52 -11.78 -25.66
CA ALA A 136 -1.77 -12.44 -26.01
C ALA A 136 -2.99 -11.64 -25.58
N LEU A 137 -2.92 -10.92 -24.45
CA LEU A 137 -3.99 -10.04 -24.00
C LEU A 137 -4.08 -8.76 -24.85
N ALA A 138 -2.95 -8.15 -25.20
CA ALA A 138 -2.92 -6.99 -26.09
C ALA A 138 -3.42 -7.33 -27.49
N ALA A 139 -2.94 -8.43 -28.07
CA ALA A 139 -3.37 -8.91 -29.38
C ALA A 139 -4.87 -9.26 -29.43
N ARG A 140 -5.43 -9.91 -28.39
CA ARG A 140 -6.86 -10.18 -28.28
C ARG A 140 -7.71 -8.92 -28.21
N ARG A 141 -7.24 -7.89 -27.50
CA ARG A 141 -7.92 -6.59 -27.44
C ARG A 141 -8.05 -5.95 -28.83
N ASP A 142 -6.99 -6.10 -29.66
CA ASP A 142 -6.91 -5.51 -30.98
C ASP A 142 -7.39 -6.48 -32.09
N GLY A 143 -8.00 -7.62 -31.74
CA GLY A 143 -8.57 -8.59 -32.67
C GLY A 143 -7.54 -9.44 -33.41
N ILE A 144 -6.29 -9.48 -32.93
CA ILE A 144 -5.20 -10.24 -33.54
C ILE A 144 -5.07 -11.59 -32.86
N GLU A 145 -5.33 -12.68 -33.58
CA GLU A 145 -5.04 -14.04 -33.11
C GLU A 145 -3.56 -14.38 -33.35
N LEU A 146 -2.77 -14.46 -32.28
CA LEU A 146 -1.39 -14.92 -32.33
C LEU A 146 -1.31 -16.36 -31.81
N ASP A 147 -0.70 -17.25 -32.58
CA ASP A 147 -0.37 -18.57 -32.08
C ASP A 147 0.75 -18.49 -31.00
N ARG A 148 0.83 -19.51 -30.13
CA ARG A 148 1.75 -19.53 -29.00
C ARG A 148 3.24 -19.45 -29.41
N LYS A 149 3.62 -19.91 -30.60
CA LYS A 149 5.01 -19.91 -31.08
C LYS A 149 5.38 -18.54 -31.64
N THR A 150 4.45 -17.89 -32.34
CA THR A 150 4.62 -16.55 -32.88
C THR A 150 4.66 -15.52 -31.73
N ALA A 151 3.77 -15.64 -30.75
CA ALA A 151 3.81 -14.81 -29.54
C ALA A 151 5.12 -14.95 -28.74
N ALA A 152 5.77 -16.12 -28.75
CA ALA A 152 7.03 -16.36 -28.06
C ALA A 152 8.25 -15.71 -28.73
N LYS A 153 8.19 -15.49 -30.03
CA LYS A 153 9.29 -14.93 -30.84
C LYS A 153 9.13 -13.45 -31.18
N ALA A 154 7.91 -12.96 -31.02
CA ALA A 154 7.55 -11.62 -31.44
C ALA A 154 7.88 -10.60 -30.35
N GLY A 155 8.81 -9.72 -30.66
CA GLY A 155 9.04 -8.49 -29.91
C GLY A 155 7.91 -7.45 -30.15
N PRO A 156 8.02 -6.26 -29.56
CA PRO A 156 7.04 -5.17 -29.71
C PRO A 156 6.75 -4.71 -31.15
N ASP A 157 7.55 -5.12 -32.11
CA ASP A 157 7.40 -4.73 -33.53
C ASP A 157 6.33 -5.50 -34.31
N VAL A 158 5.68 -6.50 -33.67
CA VAL A 158 4.71 -7.40 -34.35
C VAL A 158 3.41 -6.70 -34.76
N LEU A 159 3.05 -5.59 -34.09
CA LEU A 159 1.79 -4.94 -34.39
C LEU A 159 1.81 -4.09 -35.65
N GLY A 160 2.98 -3.65 -36.15
CA GLY A 160 3.15 -3.02 -37.45
C GLY A 160 2.29 -1.79 -37.76
N ASP A 161 1.50 -1.31 -36.77
CA ASP A 161 0.48 -0.26 -36.92
C ASP A 161 1.03 1.16 -36.83
N GLY A 162 2.35 1.28 -36.66
CA GLY A 162 3.04 2.56 -36.57
C GLY A 162 2.73 3.40 -35.33
N LYS A 163 2.04 2.88 -34.30
CA LYS A 163 1.82 3.59 -33.05
C LYS A 163 3.09 3.59 -32.18
N PRO A 164 3.33 4.64 -31.36
CA PRO A 164 4.42 4.63 -30.39
C PRO A 164 4.20 3.57 -29.30
N ARG A 165 5.29 3.16 -28.67
CA ARG A 165 5.30 2.10 -27.66
C ARG A 165 5.43 2.67 -26.26
N LEU A 166 4.72 2.06 -25.29
CA LEU A 166 4.84 2.33 -23.88
C LEU A 166 5.20 1.01 -23.17
N VAL A 167 6.39 0.96 -22.59
CA VAL A 167 6.87 -0.18 -21.82
C VAL A 167 6.80 0.17 -20.33
N ILE A 168 6.03 -0.60 -19.57
CA ILE A 168 5.86 -0.42 -18.12
C ILE A 168 6.35 -1.69 -17.41
N GLU A 169 7.42 -1.56 -16.64
CA GLU A 169 7.89 -2.62 -15.75
C GLU A 169 7.56 -2.24 -14.30
N ALA A 170 6.81 -3.10 -13.62
CA ALA A 170 6.39 -2.86 -12.25
C ALA A 170 7.11 -3.81 -11.28
N VAL A 171 7.74 -3.26 -10.23
CA VAL A 171 8.49 -4.01 -9.22
C VAL A 171 8.00 -3.71 -7.81
N ASN A 172 8.10 -4.72 -6.93
CA ASN A 172 7.78 -4.54 -5.53
C ASN A 172 8.77 -3.59 -4.83
N LEU A 173 8.25 -2.74 -3.94
CA LEU A 173 9.00 -1.81 -3.11
C LEU A 173 10.12 -2.49 -2.28
N ASP A 174 9.96 -3.76 -1.92
CA ASP A 174 10.99 -4.56 -1.24
C ASP A 174 12.31 -4.59 -2.03
N THR A 175 12.26 -4.37 -3.35
CA THR A 175 13.45 -4.25 -4.21
C THR A 175 14.36 -3.11 -3.74
N LEU A 176 13.81 -2.06 -3.13
CA LEU A 176 14.58 -0.94 -2.59
C LEU A 176 15.10 -1.17 -1.16
N SER A 177 14.55 -2.14 -0.43
CA SER A 177 14.75 -2.27 1.03
C SER A 177 15.90 -3.20 1.43
N GLN A 178 16.44 -3.98 0.50
CA GLN A 178 17.40 -5.05 0.79
C GLN A 178 18.75 -4.53 1.27
N ARG A 179 19.32 -5.20 2.29
CA ARG A 179 20.65 -4.90 2.88
C ARG A 179 21.75 -5.89 2.50
N ARG A 180 21.43 -6.85 1.64
CA ARG A 180 22.34 -7.96 1.30
C ARG A 180 23.53 -7.48 0.46
N GLN A 181 24.71 -8.07 0.69
CA GLN A 181 25.87 -7.99 -0.20
C GLN A 181 25.74 -8.99 -1.35
N VAL A 182 26.17 -8.59 -2.53
CA VAL A 182 26.23 -9.44 -3.75
C VAL A 182 27.64 -9.30 -4.32
N GLY A 183 28.53 -10.22 -3.99
CA GLY A 183 29.95 -10.07 -4.27
C GLY A 183 30.55 -8.83 -3.57
N SER A 184 31.24 -7.99 -4.31
CA SER A 184 31.82 -6.72 -3.81
C SER A 184 30.83 -5.55 -3.78
N LYS A 185 29.59 -5.71 -4.25
CA LYS A 185 28.60 -4.64 -4.35
C LYS A 185 27.46 -4.82 -3.33
N THR A 186 26.86 -3.71 -2.90
CA THR A 186 25.61 -3.77 -2.14
C THR A 186 24.44 -4.08 -3.06
N MET A 187 23.37 -4.68 -2.53
CA MET A 187 22.13 -4.90 -3.31
C MET A 187 21.58 -3.58 -3.85
N ALA A 188 21.71 -2.48 -3.13
CA ALA A 188 21.32 -1.15 -3.58
C ALA A 188 22.08 -0.71 -4.84
N ASP A 189 23.38 -1.02 -4.95
CA ASP A 189 24.17 -0.72 -6.16
C ASP A 189 23.78 -1.61 -7.32
N VAL A 190 23.46 -2.87 -7.05
CA VAL A 190 23.00 -3.84 -8.06
C VAL A 190 21.66 -3.42 -8.65
N VAL A 191 20.70 -3.01 -7.78
CA VAL A 191 19.39 -2.49 -8.23
C VAL A 191 19.55 -1.20 -9.00
N LEU A 192 20.37 -0.27 -8.51
CA LEU A 192 20.61 1.01 -9.18
C LEU A 192 21.25 0.83 -10.57
N SER A 193 22.17 -0.11 -10.70
CA SER A 193 22.74 -0.48 -12.00
C SER A 193 21.65 -1.02 -12.93
N ALA A 194 20.78 -1.91 -12.45
CA ALA A 194 19.69 -2.46 -13.27
C ALA A 194 18.70 -1.40 -13.74
N VAL A 195 18.36 -0.42 -12.87
CA VAL A 195 17.54 0.73 -13.25
C VAL A 195 18.24 1.57 -14.33
N THR A 196 19.55 1.80 -14.18
CA THR A 196 20.34 2.52 -15.19
C THR A 196 20.41 1.75 -16.52
N ASP A 197 20.54 0.42 -16.48
CA ASP A 197 20.58 -0.43 -17.66
C ASP A 197 19.21 -0.50 -18.36
N PHE A 198 18.11 -0.44 -17.60
CA PHE A 198 16.74 -0.33 -18.14
C PHE A 198 16.49 1.02 -18.82
N ASP A 199 17.18 2.08 -18.38
CA ASP A 199 17.10 3.45 -18.93
C ASP A 199 15.65 3.98 -18.98
N PRO A 200 14.96 4.12 -17.83
CA PRO A 200 13.58 4.58 -17.80
C PRO A 200 13.47 6.07 -18.11
N ASP A 201 12.51 6.45 -18.95
CA ASP A 201 12.12 7.84 -19.19
C ASP A 201 11.36 8.43 -17.99
N LEU A 202 10.74 7.56 -17.18
CA LEU A 202 9.96 7.91 -16.00
C LEU A 202 10.08 6.82 -14.92
N VAL A 203 10.28 7.22 -13.68
CA VAL A 203 10.10 6.35 -12.51
C VAL A 203 8.90 6.82 -11.70
N VAL A 204 8.02 5.89 -11.37
CA VAL A 204 6.85 6.10 -10.52
C VAL A 204 7.03 5.36 -9.20
N ILE A 205 6.84 6.01 -8.07
CA ILE A 205 6.73 5.34 -6.77
C ILE A 205 5.29 5.41 -6.31
N ASP A 206 4.63 4.26 -6.31
CA ASP A 206 3.29 4.10 -5.77
C ASP A 206 3.34 3.87 -4.26
N GLU A 207 2.40 4.46 -3.52
CA GLU A 207 2.40 4.56 -2.06
C GLU A 207 3.71 5.18 -1.53
N MET A 208 4.05 6.36 -2.07
CA MET A 208 5.31 7.07 -1.81
C MET A 208 5.56 7.32 -0.30
N HIS A 209 4.52 7.38 0.54
CA HIS A 209 4.65 7.50 1.99
C HIS A 209 5.47 6.35 2.62
N LYS A 210 5.63 5.22 1.93
CA LYS A 210 6.47 4.10 2.41
C LYS A 210 7.97 4.38 2.36
N ILE A 211 8.40 5.43 1.64
CA ILE A 211 9.80 5.90 1.63
C ILE A 211 10.04 7.13 2.53
N LYS A 212 9.11 7.45 3.44
CA LYS A 212 9.19 8.61 4.35
C LYS A 212 10.40 8.59 5.29
N SER A 213 10.78 7.41 5.79
CA SER A 213 11.87 7.28 6.75
C SER A 213 13.24 7.56 6.12
N VAL A 214 13.87 8.65 6.54
CA VAL A 214 15.15 9.14 6.00
C VAL A 214 16.28 8.13 6.14
N SER A 215 16.27 7.35 7.22
CA SER A 215 17.28 6.33 7.52
C SER A 215 17.05 5.00 6.80
N SER A 216 15.89 4.80 6.18
CA SER A 216 15.58 3.55 5.49
C SER A 216 16.37 3.38 4.19
N ASN A 217 16.71 2.13 3.87
CA ASN A 217 17.37 1.81 2.59
C ASN A 217 16.49 2.19 1.40
N ALA A 218 15.18 1.95 1.49
CA ALA A 218 14.23 2.29 0.44
C ALA A 218 14.28 3.78 0.10
N SER A 219 14.21 4.66 1.11
CA SER A 219 14.28 6.10 0.90
C SER A 219 15.62 6.56 0.31
N ARG A 220 16.74 6.00 0.80
CA ARG A 220 18.07 6.34 0.26
C ARG A 220 18.23 5.91 -1.19
N LEU A 221 17.79 4.69 -1.52
CA LEU A 221 17.90 4.17 -2.88
C LEU A 221 16.93 4.88 -3.83
N ALA A 222 15.69 5.18 -3.37
CA ALA A 222 14.75 6.01 -4.13
C ALA A 222 15.33 7.37 -4.48
N GLY A 223 15.99 8.08 -3.53
CA GLY A 223 16.68 9.33 -3.80
C GLY A 223 17.84 9.18 -4.81
N ARG A 224 18.61 8.08 -4.75
CA ARG A 224 19.68 7.78 -5.72
C ARG A 224 19.14 7.50 -7.13
N ILE A 225 18.00 6.83 -7.22
CA ILE A 225 17.28 6.61 -8.50
C ILE A 225 16.77 7.95 -9.02
N GLY A 226 16.07 8.72 -8.18
CA GLY A 226 15.54 10.03 -8.54
C GLY A 226 16.58 11.02 -9.07
N SER A 227 17.82 10.96 -8.58
CA SER A 227 18.91 11.80 -9.07
C SER A 227 19.45 11.39 -10.46
N ARG A 228 19.08 10.24 -11.00
CA ARG A 228 19.54 9.69 -12.28
C ARG A 228 18.49 9.71 -13.38
N VAL A 229 17.22 9.84 -13.01
CA VAL A 229 16.10 9.80 -13.94
C VAL A 229 15.52 11.20 -14.10
N GLU A 230 15.25 11.59 -15.34
CA GLU A 230 14.75 12.93 -15.63
C GLU A 230 13.35 13.15 -15.04
N ARG A 231 12.45 12.18 -15.19
CA ARG A 231 11.06 12.28 -14.74
C ARG A 231 10.76 11.30 -13.62
N ARG A 232 10.06 11.76 -12.61
CA ARG A 232 9.72 10.98 -11.42
C ARG A 232 8.42 11.45 -10.81
N ILE A 233 7.51 10.51 -10.61
CA ILE A 233 6.17 10.77 -10.07
C ILE A 233 6.02 9.96 -8.78
N GLY A 234 5.59 10.64 -7.72
CA GLY A 234 5.17 10.03 -6.47
C GLY A 234 3.65 9.97 -6.37
N LEU A 235 3.11 8.83 -5.95
CA LEU A 235 1.68 8.63 -5.74
C LEU A 235 1.43 8.29 -4.28
N THR A 236 0.54 9.03 -3.63
CA THR A 236 0.09 8.67 -2.27
C THR A 236 -1.24 9.34 -1.95
N GLY A 237 -2.07 8.67 -1.16
CA GLY A 237 -3.24 9.27 -0.51
C GLY A 237 -2.90 9.90 0.83
N THR A 238 -1.77 9.51 1.43
CA THR A 238 -1.33 9.96 2.75
C THR A 238 0.06 10.57 2.65
N VAL A 239 0.14 11.90 2.62
CA VAL A 239 1.42 12.61 2.46
C VAL A 239 2.17 12.72 3.77
N ILE A 240 1.45 13.03 4.84
CA ILE A 240 1.97 13.24 6.19
C ILE A 240 1.34 12.19 7.11
N PRO A 241 1.87 10.95 7.10
CA PRO A 241 1.25 9.87 7.88
C PRO A 241 1.37 10.08 9.39
N HIS A 242 2.48 10.64 9.89
CA HIS A 242 2.72 10.83 11.32
C HIS A 242 3.28 12.22 11.66
N SER A 243 4.14 12.78 10.79
CA SER A 243 4.86 14.01 11.08
C SER A 243 5.18 14.77 9.80
N PRO A 244 5.17 16.13 9.82
CA PRO A 244 5.67 16.95 8.72
C PRO A 244 7.08 16.58 8.27
N LEU A 245 7.91 16.00 9.16
CA LEU A 245 9.24 15.52 8.82
C LEU A 245 9.25 14.32 7.86
N ASP A 246 8.15 13.59 7.75
CA ASP A 246 7.97 12.48 6.81
C ASP A 246 8.05 12.93 5.34
N VAL A 247 7.77 14.20 5.08
CA VAL A 247 7.85 14.80 3.74
C VAL A 247 9.27 14.78 3.18
N TYR A 248 10.28 14.96 4.01
CA TYR A 248 11.68 15.00 3.54
C TYR A 248 12.10 13.72 2.79
N GLY A 249 11.79 12.55 3.34
CA GLY A 249 12.13 11.27 2.71
C GLY A 249 11.46 11.08 1.36
N GLN A 250 10.23 11.57 1.22
CA GLN A 250 9.43 11.52 0.01
C GLN A 250 9.96 12.50 -1.05
N TRP A 251 10.17 13.76 -0.66
CA TRP A 251 10.66 14.80 -1.57
C TRP A 251 12.11 14.60 -2.00
N ARG A 252 12.93 13.89 -1.22
CA ARG A 252 14.26 13.46 -1.67
C ARG A 252 14.22 12.66 -2.97
N PHE A 253 13.13 11.95 -3.24
CA PHE A 253 12.90 11.28 -4.53
C PHE A 253 12.38 12.26 -5.58
N ILE A 254 11.37 13.07 -5.27
CA ILE A 254 10.71 14.00 -6.22
C ILE A 254 11.66 15.14 -6.61
N ASP A 255 12.07 15.94 -5.64
CA ASP A 255 12.97 17.07 -5.84
C ASP A 255 13.87 17.28 -4.62
N PRO A 256 15.08 16.70 -4.60
CA PRO A 256 15.99 16.83 -3.48
C PRO A 256 16.42 18.27 -3.20
N LYS A 257 16.22 19.20 -4.16
CA LYS A 257 16.55 20.62 -4.01
C LYS A 257 15.39 21.46 -3.49
N ALA A 258 14.17 20.93 -3.38
CA ALA A 258 12.97 21.68 -3.00
C ALA A 258 13.14 22.44 -1.68
N PHE A 259 13.70 21.79 -0.67
CA PHE A 259 13.96 22.38 0.66
C PHE A 259 15.38 22.96 0.80
N GLY A 260 16.11 23.06 -0.28
CA GLY A 260 17.49 23.52 -0.28
C GLY A 260 17.60 25.04 -0.21
N ARG A 261 18.74 25.51 0.31
CA ARG A 261 19.07 26.94 0.35
C ARG A 261 19.70 27.38 -0.97
N VAL A 262 19.31 28.55 -1.45
CA VAL A 262 19.92 29.18 -2.61
C VAL A 262 21.31 29.67 -2.21
N GLN A 263 22.32 29.29 -2.97
CA GLN A 263 23.69 29.68 -2.79
C GLN A 263 23.93 31.10 -3.42
N PRO A 264 25.01 31.81 -3.08
CA PRO A 264 25.31 33.12 -3.68
C PRO A 264 25.42 33.11 -5.21
N ASN A 265 25.75 31.96 -5.80
CA ASN A 265 25.77 31.75 -7.26
C ASN A 265 24.39 31.48 -7.89
N GLY A 266 23.31 31.57 -7.11
CA GLY A 266 21.94 31.28 -7.54
C GLY A 266 21.59 29.79 -7.60
N GLU A 267 22.51 28.88 -7.36
CA GLU A 267 22.24 27.45 -7.36
C GLU A 267 21.57 27.00 -6.04
N ARG A 268 20.51 26.20 -6.11
CA ARG A 268 19.87 25.58 -4.94
C ARG A 268 20.50 24.21 -4.70
N LYS A 269 21.19 24.05 -3.56
CA LYS A 269 21.72 22.76 -3.11
C LYS A 269 20.68 21.97 -2.33
N PRO A 270 20.69 20.62 -2.40
CA PRO A 270 19.80 19.79 -1.59
C PRO A 270 19.98 20.10 -0.09
N ALA A 271 18.86 20.16 0.64
CA ALA A 271 18.91 20.26 2.09
C ALA A 271 19.37 18.93 2.71
N THR A 272 20.10 18.99 3.81
CA THR A 272 20.29 17.84 4.69
C THR A 272 19.04 17.64 5.55
N PHE A 273 18.80 16.42 6.04
CA PHE A 273 17.68 16.20 6.97
C PHE A 273 17.80 17.03 8.25
N LYS A 274 19.04 17.26 8.71
CA LYS A 274 19.29 18.13 9.88
C LYS A 274 18.78 19.55 9.61
N ALA A 275 19.16 20.16 8.49
CA ALA A 275 18.71 21.49 8.12
C ALA A 275 17.17 21.55 7.94
N PHE A 276 16.58 20.52 7.31
CA PHE A 276 15.12 20.41 7.18
C PHE A 276 14.43 20.33 8.55
N LYS A 277 14.96 19.53 9.47
CA LYS A 277 14.44 19.41 10.83
C LYS A 277 14.55 20.74 11.59
N GLU A 278 15.64 21.47 11.44
CA GLU A 278 15.84 22.81 12.03
C GLU A 278 14.81 23.84 11.48
N ASP A 279 14.46 23.74 10.19
CA ASP A 279 13.52 24.65 9.53
C ASP A 279 12.06 24.36 9.91
N TYR A 280 11.68 23.10 10.17
CA TYR A 280 10.27 22.68 10.30
C TYR A 280 9.90 22.07 11.66
N ALA A 281 10.84 21.71 12.52
CA ALA A 281 10.56 21.20 13.86
C ALA A 281 10.92 22.20 14.95
N GLU A 282 10.12 22.22 16.01
CA GLU A 282 10.45 22.86 17.27
C GLU A 282 11.09 21.84 18.18
N MET A 283 12.31 22.15 18.62
CA MET A 283 13.11 21.27 19.46
C MET A 283 12.97 21.66 20.92
N GLY A 284 12.77 20.70 21.80
CA GLY A 284 12.60 20.88 23.25
C GLY A 284 12.90 19.59 24.01
N GLY A 285 12.28 19.42 25.16
CA GLY A 285 12.48 18.26 26.01
C GLY A 285 13.84 18.21 26.68
N TYR A 286 14.24 17.03 27.18
CA TYR A 286 15.52 16.84 27.84
C TYR A 286 16.69 17.11 26.87
N MET A 287 17.57 18.04 27.21
CA MET A 287 18.70 18.51 26.40
C MET A 287 18.34 19.05 24.99
N GLY A 288 17.06 19.37 24.71
CA GLY A 288 16.63 19.94 23.43
C GLY A 288 16.65 18.98 22.24
N HIS A 289 16.61 17.67 22.48
CA HIS A 289 16.71 16.66 21.41
C HIS A 289 15.34 16.14 20.91
N GLU A 290 14.27 16.45 21.63
CA GLU A 290 12.93 16.00 21.30
C GLU A 290 12.21 17.00 20.38
N VAL A 291 11.38 16.49 19.47
CA VAL A 291 10.47 17.32 18.69
C VAL A 291 9.22 17.55 19.53
N VAL A 292 9.03 18.80 19.97
CA VAL A 292 7.88 19.20 20.81
C VAL A 292 6.80 19.91 20.01
N GLY A 293 7.08 20.30 18.76
CA GLY A 293 6.16 20.98 17.87
C GLY A 293 6.70 21.11 16.46
N PHE A 294 5.91 21.77 15.61
CA PHE A 294 6.26 22.07 14.23
C PHE A 294 6.04 23.53 13.89
N LYS A 295 6.83 24.06 12.98
CA LYS A 295 6.80 25.45 12.53
C LYS A 295 6.91 25.56 11.02
N ASN A 296 6.63 26.75 10.46
CA ASN A 296 6.74 27.06 9.03
C ASN A 296 5.94 26.10 8.12
N LEU A 297 4.79 25.57 8.60
CA LEU A 297 3.98 24.60 7.86
C LEU A 297 3.41 25.19 6.57
N ASP A 298 3.01 26.46 6.56
CA ASP A 298 2.52 27.15 5.36
C ASP A 298 3.59 27.15 4.25
N ARG A 299 4.84 27.39 4.60
CA ARG A 299 5.96 27.32 3.66
C ARG A 299 6.21 25.90 3.17
N LEU A 300 6.04 24.89 4.04
CA LEU A 300 6.14 23.49 3.66
C LEU A 300 5.07 23.15 2.61
N GLU A 301 3.83 23.56 2.86
CA GLU A 301 2.69 23.38 1.94
C GLU A 301 2.91 24.06 0.60
N GLU A 302 3.40 25.31 0.61
CA GLU A 302 3.69 26.07 -0.61
C GLU A 302 4.72 25.33 -1.49
N ILE A 303 5.86 24.92 -0.90
CA ILE A 303 6.91 24.19 -1.62
C ILE A 303 6.39 22.85 -2.17
N MET A 304 5.57 22.13 -1.39
CA MET A 304 4.95 20.90 -1.85
C MET A 304 3.98 21.17 -2.99
N GLY A 305 3.17 22.23 -2.90
CA GLY A 305 2.18 22.65 -3.88
C GLY A 305 2.79 23.03 -5.24
N GLU A 306 4.05 23.48 -5.29
CA GLU A 306 4.74 23.76 -6.54
C GLU A 306 4.75 22.54 -7.50
N ARG A 307 4.90 21.33 -6.94
CA ARG A 307 5.08 20.09 -7.71
C ARG A 307 4.05 19.02 -7.41
N SER A 308 2.96 19.34 -6.73
CA SER A 308 1.93 18.36 -6.42
C SER A 308 0.54 18.80 -6.85
N SER A 309 -0.33 17.81 -7.04
CA SER A 309 -1.76 17.99 -7.21
C SER A 309 -2.48 17.20 -6.13
N VAL A 310 -3.34 17.88 -5.38
CA VAL A 310 -4.12 17.31 -4.29
C VAL A 310 -5.54 17.02 -4.79
N ALA A 311 -6.12 15.91 -4.33
CA ALA A 311 -7.54 15.60 -4.51
C ALA A 311 -8.08 14.87 -3.30
N ILE A 312 -9.02 15.49 -2.63
CA ILE A 312 -9.79 14.95 -1.52
C ILE A 312 -11.03 14.28 -2.11
N LYS A 313 -11.33 13.10 -1.65
CA LYS A 313 -12.37 12.24 -2.20
C LYS A 313 -13.77 12.86 -2.09
N GLU A 314 -14.06 13.41 -0.92
CA GLU A 314 -15.33 14.07 -0.62
C GLU A 314 -15.59 15.32 -1.52
N GLU A 315 -14.52 16.01 -1.93
CA GLU A 315 -14.62 17.19 -2.80
C GLU A 315 -14.71 16.84 -4.29
N CYS A 316 -14.23 15.65 -4.65
CA CYS A 316 -13.99 15.30 -6.05
C CYS A 316 -14.96 14.26 -6.62
N LEU A 317 -15.61 13.48 -5.76
CA LEU A 317 -16.46 12.37 -6.13
C LEU A 317 -17.79 12.47 -5.41
N ASP A 318 -18.86 12.33 -6.17
CA ASP A 318 -20.21 12.15 -5.64
C ASP A 318 -20.38 10.67 -5.27
N LEU A 319 -20.08 10.34 -4.03
CA LEU A 319 -20.20 8.99 -3.48
C LEU A 319 -21.35 8.93 -2.49
N PRO A 320 -22.05 7.81 -2.41
CA PRO A 320 -23.01 7.58 -1.34
C PRO A 320 -22.34 7.68 0.04
N ASP A 321 -23.12 8.06 1.05
CA ASP A 321 -22.65 8.22 2.41
C ASP A 321 -21.99 6.96 2.96
N ALA A 322 -20.98 7.17 3.80
CA ALA A 322 -20.32 6.12 4.58
C ALA A 322 -20.67 6.28 6.04
N VAL A 323 -21.35 5.29 6.63
CA VAL A 323 -21.83 5.31 8.02
C VAL A 323 -20.96 4.40 8.87
N ASP A 324 -20.47 4.94 9.99
CA ASP A 324 -19.72 4.19 10.99
C ASP A 324 -20.63 3.77 12.14
N THR A 325 -20.69 2.47 12.43
CA THR A 325 -21.55 1.90 13.47
C THR A 325 -20.75 0.99 14.39
N VAL A 326 -20.84 1.21 15.69
CA VAL A 326 -20.23 0.33 16.68
C VAL A 326 -21.14 -0.86 16.94
N LEU A 327 -20.57 -2.07 16.84
CA LEU A 327 -21.20 -3.32 17.27
C LEU A 327 -20.60 -3.74 18.63
N PRO A 328 -21.29 -3.49 19.75
CA PRO A 328 -20.76 -3.85 21.06
C PRO A 328 -20.73 -5.38 21.24
N VAL A 329 -19.62 -5.90 21.71
CA VAL A 329 -19.43 -7.33 21.97
C VAL A 329 -19.23 -7.58 23.45
N ALA A 330 -20.15 -8.30 24.07
CA ALA A 330 -20.00 -8.76 25.44
C ALA A 330 -19.07 -9.99 25.47
N LEU A 331 -17.86 -9.83 26.03
CA LEU A 331 -16.94 -10.96 26.26
C LEU A 331 -17.53 -11.93 27.30
N SER A 332 -17.32 -13.21 27.11
CA SER A 332 -17.67 -14.23 28.10
C SER A 332 -16.83 -14.03 29.38
N PRO A 333 -17.28 -14.54 30.55
CA PRO A 333 -16.51 -14.45 31.79
C PRO A 333 -15.11 -15.02 31.68
N LYS A 334 -14.93 -16.06 30.86
CA LYS A 334 -13.62 -16.69 30.59
C LYS A 334 -12.70 -15.78 29.80
N GLU A 335 -13.22 -15.13 28.72
CA GLU A 335 -12.47 -14.19 27.89
C GLU A 335 -12.10 -12.92 28.69
N LEU A 336 -13.05 -12.41 29.48
CA LEU A 336 -12.82 -11.23 30.32
C LEU A 336 -11.75 -11.49 31.38
N LYS A 337 -11.81 -12.65 32.05
CA LYS A 337 -10.79 -13.03 33.02
C LYS A 337 -9.40 -13.13 32.36
N ALA A 338 -9.29 -13.81 31.23
CA ALA A 338 -8.02 -13.92 30.49
C ALA A 338 -7.47 -12.55 30.07
N TYR A 339 -8.36 -11.61 29.69
CA TYR A 339 -7.99 -10.26 29.36
C TYR A 339 -7.40 -9.50 30.57
N GLU A 340 -8.06 -9.54 31.73
CA GLU A 340 -7.61 -8.87 32.94
C GLU A 340 -6.30 -9.46 33.49
N ASP A 341 -6.16 -10.80 33.47
CA ASP A 341 -4.93 -11.47 33.87
C ASP A 341 -3.76 -11.03 32.99
N MET A 342 -3.96 -10.96 31.66
CA MET A 342 -2.93 -10.49 30.73
C MET A 342 -2.62 -9.00 30.91
N ARG A 343 -3.65 -8.15 31.12
CA ARG A 343 -3.47 -6.72 31.35
C ARG A 343 -2.61 -6.48 32.59
N THR A 344 -2.91 -7.19 33.68
CA THR A 344 -2.16 -7.12 34.95
C THR A 344 -0.71 -7.56 34.77
N LYS A 345 -0.48 -8.67 34.05
CA LYS A 345 0.87 -9.13 33.71
C LYS A 345 1.66 -8.06 32.96
N LEU A 346 1.10 -7.49 31.92
CA LEU A 346 1.75 -6.42 31.14
C LEU A 346 2.02 -5.16 31.96
N GLN A 347 1.12 -4.82 32.88
CA GLN A 347 1.29 -3.69 33.79
C GLN A 347 2.53 -3.87 34.68
N VAL A 348 2.76 -5.07 35.22
CA VAL A 348 3.95 -5.38 36.02
C VAL A 348 5.21 -5.31 35.14
N GLU A 349 5.23 -6.01 34.00
CA GLU A 349 6.38 -6.02 33.09
C GLU A 349 6.80 -4.61 32.65
N PHE A 350 5.85 -3.74 32.33
CA PHE A 350 6.15 -2.39 31.88
C PHE A 350 6.64 -1.48 33.01
N ARG A 351 6.13 -1.63 34.26
CA ARG A 351 6.64 -0.91 35.42
C ARG A 351 8.09 -1.30 35.71
N GLU A 352 8.41 -2.58 35.72
CA GLU A 352 9.79 -3.06 35.92
C GLU A 352 10.75 -2.50 34.86
N GLU A 353 10.32 -2.42 33.61
CA GLU A 353 11.13 -1.81 32.55
C GLU A 353 11.32 -0.30 32.73
N ASP A 354 10.28 0.42 33.16
CA ASP A 354 10.36 1.85 33.39
C ASP A 354 11.26 2.18 34.60
N ASP A 355 11.17 1.39 35.67
CA ASP A 355 12.04 1.52 36.87
C ASP A 355 13.52 1.26 36.52
N LEU A 356 13.82 0.18 35.78
CA LEU A 356 15.18 -0.13 35.31
C LEU A 356 15.79 0.98 34.43
N ARG A 357 14.95 1.71 33.68
CA ARG A 357 15.39 2.83 32.84
C ARG A 357 15.62 4.10 33.62
N ALA A 358 14.78 4.36 34.59
CA ALA A 358 14.95 5.47 35.52
C ALA A 358 16.31 5.35 36.23
N ASP A 359 16.65 4.16 36.69
CA ASP A 359 17.93 3.84 37.34
C ASP A 359 19.13 3.96 36.39
N ALA A 360 18.94 3.66 35.09
CA ALA A 360 19.99 3.79 34.07
C ALA A 360 20.17 5.22 33.52
N GLY A 361 19.38 6.20 33.99
CA GLY A 361 19.47 7.61 33.55
C GLY A 361 19.02 7.84 32.10
N SER A 362 18.39 6.89 31.45
CA SER A 362 17.89 6.97 30.07
C SER A 362 16.42 7.37 30.06
N GLY A 363 16.15 8.64 30.29
CA GLY A 363 14.81 9.23 30.18
C GLY A 363 14.43 9.56 28.75
N GLY A 364 13.95 8.59 28.01
CA GLY A 364 13.39 8.79 26.67
C GLY A 364 13.00 7.47 26.05
N GLY A 365 11.73 7.27 25.78
CA GLY A 365 11.24 6.07 25.08
C GLY A 365 11.83 6.01 23.67
N ASP A 366 12.79 5.11 23.46
CA ASP A 366 13.33 4.84 22.13
C ASP A 366 12.23 4.19 21.26
N ALA A 367 12.14 4.56 19.97
CA ALA A 367 11.14 4.00 19.03
C ALA A 367 11.16 2.45 18.98
N ALA A 368 12.31 1.84 19.26
CA ALA A 368 12.46 0.40 19.38
C ALA A 368 11.70 -0.19 20.59
N THR A 369 11.63 0.55 21.68
CA THR A 369 10.91 0.16 22.89
C THR A 369 9.41 0.27 22.70
N ALA A 370 8.96 1.34 22.09
CA ALA A 370 7.57 1.54 21.71
C ALA A 370 7.06 0.38 20.84
N ALA A 371 7.80 0.02 19.80
CA ALA A 371 7.49 -1.12 18.95
C ALA A 371 7.44 -2.45 19.74
N SER A 372 8.35 -2.66 20.69
CA SER A 372 8.36 -3.86 21.54
C SER A 372 7.14 -3.94 22.45
N ARG A 373 6.70 -2.82 23.04
CA ARG A 373 5.49 -2.75 23.87
C ARG A 373 4.23 -3.02 23.06
N LEU A 374 4.09 -2.44 21.85
CA LEU A 374 2.97 -2.71 20.96
C LEU A 374 2.88 -4.18 20.55
N VAL A 375 4.03 -4.85 20.32
CA VAL A 375 4.05 -6.29 20.05
C VAL A 375 3.49 -7.08 21.23
N ARG A 376 3.88 -6.76 22.47
CA ARG A 376 3.34 -7.42 23.67
C ARG A 376 1.86 -7.13 23.88
N MET A 377 1.40 -5.89 23.66
CA MET A 377 -0.02 -5.52 23.72
C MET A 377 -0.87 -6.22 22.66
N THR A 378 -0.26 -6.80 21.62
CA THR A 378 -0.98 -7.62 20.64
C THR A 378 -1.67 -8.81 21.30
N ARG A 379 -1.18 -9.30 22.46
CA ARG A 379 -1.81 -10.38 23.25
C ARG A 379 -3.22 -9.98 23.72
N LEU A 380 -3.42 -8.75 24.16
CA LEU A 380 -4.74 -8.27 24.57
C LEU A 380 -5.75 -8.31 23.40
N ARG A 381 -5.32 -7.92 22.20
CA ARG A 381 -6.16 -7.98 20.99
C ARG A 381 -6.43 -9.43 20.56
N GLN A 382 -5.50 -10.33 20.75
CA GLN A 382 -5.72 -11.76 20.49
C GLN A 382 -6.77 -12.34 21.44
N ILE A 383 -6.77 -11.93 22.70
CA ILE A 383 -7.77 -12.36 23.67
C ILE A 383 -9.16 -11.84 23.31
N THR A 384 -9.30 -10.55 22.95
CA THR A 384 -10.59 -10.01 22.49
C THR A 384 -11.07 -10.65 21.19
N ALA A 385 -10.15 -11.17 20.36
CA ALA A 385 -10.44 -11.97 19.16
C ALA A 385 -10.69 -13.46 19.45
N GLY A 386 -10.72 -13.88 20.74
CA GLY A 386 -11.11 -15.21 21.18
C GLY A 386 -9.98 -16.24 21.25
N HIS A 387 -8.72 -15.86 21.13
CA HIS A 387 -7.58 -16.79 21.14
C HIS A 387 -6.35 -16.21 21.82
N LEU A 388 -5.48 -17.08 22.32
CA LEU A 388 -4.19 -16.70 22.91
C LEU A 388 -3.13 -17.75 22.57
N PRO A 389 -1.97 -17.37 22.03
CA PRO A 389 -0.82 -18.26 21.96
C PRO A 389 -0.27 -18.52 23.37
N ASP A 390 0.06 -19.77 23.67
CA ASP A 390 0.82 -20.13 24.86
C ASP A 390 2.33 -19.84 24.69
N ASP A 391 3.11 -20.13 25.73
CA ASP A 391 4.56 -19.88 25.73
C ASP A 391 5.31 -20.76 24.72
N GLU A 392 4.71 -21.86 24.27
CA GLU A 392 5.23 -22.76 23.24
C GLU A 392 4.79 -22.35 21.84
N GLY A 393 4.02 -21.29 21.71
CA GLY A 393 3.49 -20.76 20.45
C GLY A 393 2.24 -21.49 19.94
N GLN A 394 1.69 -22.46 20.69
CA GLN A 394 0.43 -23.09 20.35
C GLN A 394 -0.73 -22.14 20.65
N VAL A 395 -1.62 -21.97 19.68
CA VAL A 395 -2.75 -21.06 19.83
C VAL A 395 -3.93 -21.80 20.44
N ARG A 396 -4.36 -21.35 21.64
CA ARG A 396 -5.53 -21.87 22.34
C ARG A 396 -6.75 -20.98 22.08
N GLU A 397 -7.89 -21.58 21.81
CA GLU A 397 -9.17 -20.90 21.79
C GLU A 397 -9.62 -20.58 23.23
N ILE A 398 -9.93 -19.32 23.48
CA ILE A 398 -10.42 -18.84 24.79
C ILE A 398 -11.95 -18.73 24.75
N GLY A 399 -12.49 -18.23 23.63
CA GLY A 399 -13.90 -18.03 23.42
C GLY A 399 -14.21 -17.60 21.99
N ARG A 400 -15.50 -17.36 21.69
CA ARG A 400 -16.01 -16.99 20.36
C ARG A 400 -17.00 -15.83 20.42
N SER A 401 -16.94 -14.99 21.46
CA SER A 401 -17.94 -13.93 21.66
C SER A 401 -18.04 -13.01 20.46
N LYS A 402 -16.93 -12.52 19.91
CA LYS A 402 -16.92 -11.69 18.70
C LYS A 402 -17.48 -12.42 17.47
N ALA A 403 -17.00 -13.64 17.22
CA ALA A 403 -17.43 -14.41 16.05
C ALA A 403 -18.95 -14.66 16.09
N LYS A 404 -19.51 -15.03 17.24
CA LYS A 404 -20.95 -15.23 17.43
C LYS A 404 -21.76 -13.95 17.27
N THR A 405 -21.29 -12.83 17.86
CA THR A 405 -21.98 -11.54 17.72
C THR A 405 -21.99 -11.09 16.26
N ILE A 406 -20.91 -11.25 15.53
CA ILE A 406 -20.82 -10.93 14.09
C ILE A 406 -21.71 -11.87 13.27
N ALA A 407 -21.72 -13.16 13.55
CA ALA A 407 -22.59 -14.11 12.89
C ALA A 407 -24.07 -13.75 13.12
N SER A 408 -24.48 -13.40 14.35
CA SER A 408 -25.84 -12.93 14.65
C SER A 408 -26.17 -11.65 13.87
N LEU A 409 -25.28 -10.65 13.84
CA LEU A 409 -25.49 -9.45 13.00
C LEU A 409 -25.76 -9.83 11.54
N ILE A 410 -24.94 -10.73 10.98
CA ILE A 410 -25.04 -11.16 9.58
C ILE A 410 -26.37 -11.91 9.33
N HIS A 411 -26.76 -12.80 10.23
CA HIS A 411 -27.93 -13.64 10.02
C HIS A 411 -29.25 -12.94 10.36
N ASP A 412 -29.24 -12.10 11.39
CA ASP A 412 -30.46 -11.50 11.92
C ASP A 412 -30.73 -10.10 11.38
N THR A 413 -29.68 -9.26 11.27
CA THR A 413 -29.82 -7.85 10.88
C THR A 413 -29.54 -7.64 9.39
N LEU A 414 -28.59 -8.36 8.85
CA LEU A 414 -28.16 -8.26 7.45
C LEU A 414 -28.66 -9.47 6.62
N GLU A 415 -29.80 -10.05 6.98
CA GLU A 415 -30.30 -11.28 6.35
C GLU A 415 -30.61 -11.13 4.85
N ASP A 416 -31.02 -9.94 4.42
CA ASP A 416 -31.31 -9.63 3.01
C ASP A 416 -30.05 -9.27 2.20
N GLU A 417 -28.91 -9.05 2.85
CA GLU A 417 -27.69 -8.65 2.20
C GLU A 417 -26.99 -9.84 1.53
N LYS A 418 -26.77 -9.72 0.22
CA LYS A 418 -26.13 -10.78 -0.58
C LYS A 418 -24.61 -10.74 -0.52
N ARG A 419 -24.01 -9.60 -0.23
CA ARG A 419 -22.57 -9.37 -0.26
C ARG A 419 -22.14 -8.64 1.01
N ILE A 420 -21.37 -9.31 1.85
CA ILE A 420 -20.85 -8.76 3.10
C ILE A 420 -19.35 -9.02 3.18
N VAL A 421 -18.60 -8.06 3.68
CA VAL A 421 -17.16 -8.21 3.92
C VAL A 421 -16.87 -8.15 5.42
N VAL A 422 -16.12 -9.13 5.91
CA VAL A 422 -15.64 -9.17 7.30
C VAL A 422 -14.11 -9.10 7.30
N PHE A 423 -13.58 -8.06 7.92
CA PHE A 423 -12.14 -7.87 8.07
C PHE A 423 -11.68 -8.29 9.46
N GLY A 424 -10.65 -9.11 9.52
CA GLY A 424 -9.98 -9.48 10.76
C GLY A 424 -8.46 -9.32 10.67
N THR A 425 -7.80 -9.44 11.80
CA THR A 425 -6.34 -9.30 11.88
C THR A 425 -5.65 -10.66 12.01
N PHE A 426 -6.27 -11.60 12.72
CA PHE A 426 -5.63 -12.86 13.12
C PHE A 426 -6.22 -14.06 12.36
N THR A 427 -5.36 -14.98 11.91
CA THR A 427 -5.79 -16.15 11.12
C THR A 427 -6.77 -17.04 11.89
N ARG A 428 -6.60 -17.20 13.21
CA ARG A 428 -7.52 -17.98 14.05
C ARG A 428 -8.87 -17.32 14.23
N GLU A 429 -8.89 -15.99 14.33
CA GLU A 429 -10.12 -15.20 14.33
C GLU A 429 -10.91 -15.44 13.03
N LEU A 430 -10.23 -15.42 11.88
CA LEU A 430 -10.88 -15.66 10.58
C LEU A 430 -11.46 -17.08 10.50
N ALA A 431 -10.80 -18.08 11.07
CA ALA A 431 -11.32 -19.44 11.09
C ALA A 431 -12.58 -19.56 11.97
N ALA A 432 -12.58 -18.92 13.16
CA ALA A 432 -13.74 -18.90 14.02
C ALA A 432 -14.93 -18.15 13.38
N LEU A 433 -14.66 -17.04 12.68
CA LEU A 433 -15.67 -16.31 11.92
C LEU A 433 -16.25 -17.16 10.78
N GLU A 434 -15.41 -17.86 10.02
CA GLU A 434 -15.86 -18.78 8.96
C GLU A 434 -16.80 -19.85 9.50
N GLU A 435 -16.45 -20.49 10.62
CA GLU A 435 -17.25 -21.53 11.24
C GLU A 435 -18.59 -21.02 11.80
N GLU A 436 -18.63 -19.83 12.41
CA GLU A 436 -19.86 -19.28 12.99
C GLU A 436 -20.78 -18.64 11.94
N ILE A 437 -20.25 -18.13 10.83
CA ILE A 437 -21.01 -17.46 9.77
C ILE A 437 -21.56 -18.47 8.73
N ALA A 438 -20.83 -19.54 8.45
CA ALA A 438 -21.21 -20.51 7.41
C ALA A 438 -22.49 -21.27 7.78
N ASP A 439 -23.47 -21.23 6.89
CA ASP A 439 -24.71 -22.00 7.02
C ASP A 439 -25.20 -22.50 5.65
N LYS A 440 -26.42 -23.05 5.59
CA LYS A 440 -27.00 -23.55 4.34
C LYS A 440 -27.30 -22.47 3.31
N ARG A 441 -27.40 -21.20 3.74
CA ARG A 441 -27.75 -20.05 2.89
C ARG A 441 -26.55 -19.17 2.59
N THR A 442 -25.48 -19.25 3.41
CA THR A 442 -24.33 -18.36 3.38
C THR A 442 -23.05 -19.12 3.04
N THR A 443 -22.42 -18.76 1.95
CA THR A 443 -21.09 -19.27 1.58
C THR A 443 -20.03 -18.28 2.06
N VAL A 444 -19.09 -18.76 2.86
CA VAL A 444 -17.94 -17.97 3.33
C VAL A 444 -16.74 -18.18 2.43
N LEU A 445 -16.12 -17.10 2.01
CA LEU A 445 -14.89 -17.06 1.21
C LEU A 445 -13.76 -16.52 2.09
N ARG A 446 -12.95 -17.42 2.69
CA ARG A 446 -11.85 -17.00 3.56
C ARG A 446 -10.59 -16.70 2.76
N ILE A 447 -10.03 -15.49 2.98
CA ILE A 447 -8.81 -15.02 2.33
C ILE A 447 -7.80 -14.55 3.40
N ASP A 448 -6.69 -15.24 3.50
CA ASP A 448 -5.59 -14.91 4.41
C ASP A 448 -4.22 -14.99 3.72
N GLY A 449 -3.14 -14.85 4.50
CA GLY A 449 -1.77 -14.88 3.98
C GLY A 449 -1.37 -16.22 3.33
N SER A 450 -2.04 -17.32 3.68
CA SER A 450 -1.78 -18.65 3.13
C SER A 450 -2.55 -18.92 1.82
N THR A 451 -3.58 -18.12 1.51
CA THR A 451 -4.40 -18.28 0.30
C THR A 451 -3.56 -18.00 -0.95
N LYS A 452 -3.50 -18.95 -1.87
CA LYS A 452 -2.75 -18.80 -3.12
C LYS A 452 -3.30 -17.63 -3.96
N PRO A 453 -2.45 -16.92 -4.72
CA PRO A 453 -2.88 -15.78 -5.55
C PRO A 453 -4.02 -16.12 -6.53
N GLU A 454 -4.00 -17.32 -7.11
CA GLU A 454 -5.01 -17.80 -8.06
C GLU A 454 -6.37 -18.00 -7.37
N ASP A 455 -6.37 -18.67 -6.21
CA ASP A 455 -7.59 -18.90 -5.42
C ASP A 455 -8.17 -17.59 -4.90
N ARG A 456 -7.30 -16.66 -4.46
CA ARG A 456 -7.68 -15.33 -4.03
C ARG A 456 -8.38 -14.54 -5.14
N LEU A 457 -7.85 -14.62 -6.36
CA LEU A 457 -8.47 -13.97 -7.52
C LEU A 457 -9.84 -14.60 -7.85
N ALA A 458 -9.92 -15.93 -7.85
CA ALA A 458 -11.18 -16.66 -8.12
C ALA A 458 -12.27 -16.33 -7.09
N MET A 459 -11.92 -16.31 -5.79
CA MET A 459 -12.85 -15.93 -4.72
C MET A 459 -13.37 -14.51 -4.86
N ARG A 460 -12.50 -13.55 -5.19
CA ARG A 460 -12.89 -12.16 -5.41
C ARG A 460 -13.80 -12.01 -6.63
N GLN A 461 -13.46 -12.63 -7.76
CA GLN A 461 -14.29 -12.61 -8.97
C GLN A 461 -15.67 -13.21 -8.71
N ARG A 462 -15.73 -14.32 -7.97
CA ARG A 462 -16.99 -14.92 -7.53
C ARG A 462 -17.81 -13.96 -6.66
N PHE A 463 -17.16 -13.29 -5.70
CA PHE A 463 -17.83 -12.30 -4.85
C PHE A 463 -18.43 -11.14 -5.63
N GLY A 464 -17.71 -10.62 -6.64
CA GLY A 464 -18.15 -9.53 -7.51
C GLY A 464 -19.14 -9.96 -8.61
N SER A 465 -19.46 -11.24 -8.73
CA SER A 465 -20.40 -11.75 -9.74
C SER A 465 -21.86 -11.53 -9.33
N ASP A 466 -22.77 -11.64 -10.30
CA ASP A 466 -24.22 -11.58 -10.06
C ASP A 466 -24.81 -12.89 -9.52
N GLU A 467 -23.98 -13.79 -8.97
CA GLU A 467 -24.44 -15.04 -8.35
C GLU A 467 -25.50 -14.76 -7.29
N PRO A 468 -26.67 -15.42 -7.33
CA PRO A 468 -27.76 -15.16 -6.39
C PRO A 468 -27.46 -15.62 -4.97
N ALA A 469 -26.45 -16.47 -4.78
CA ALA A 469 -26.03 -16.96 -3.47
C ALA A 469 -25.53 -15.81 -2.57
N ARG A 470 -25.80 -15.93 -1.28
CA ARG A 470 -25.23 -15.05 -0.27
C ARG A 470 -23.76 -15.38 -0.08
N LEU A 471 -22.89 -14.41 -0.33
CA LEU A 471 -21.45 -14.56 -0.20
C LEU A 471 -20.90 -13.60 0.87
N VAL A 472 -20.17 -14.15 1.82
CA VAL A 472 -19.45 -13.39 2.83
C VAL A 472 -17.96 -13.61 2.63
N ILE A 473 -17.20 -12.53 2.34
CA ILE A 473 -15.75 -12.60 2.39
C ILE A 473 -15.31 -12.38 3.85
N VAL A 474 -14.56 -13.34 4.40
CA VAL A 474 -13.86 -13.21 5.67
C VAL A 474 -12.37 -13.11 5.38
N ALA A 475 -11.76 -11.94 5.60
CA ALA A 475 -10.41 -11.72 5.12
C ALA A 475 -9.49 -11.00 6.11
N GLN A 476 -8.22 -11.34 6.02
CA GLN A 476 -7.19 -10.58 6.72
C GLN A 476 -7.05 -9.20 6.09
N ILE A 477 -7.20 -8.14 6.90
CA ILE A 477 -7.27 -6.76 6.43
C ILE A 477 -6.11 -6.38 5.50
N LYS A 478 -4.88 -6.77 5.83
CA LYS A 478 -3.68 -6.51 5.00
C LYS A 478 -3.71 -7.23 3.65
N THR A 479 -4.43 -8.34 3.56
CA THR A 479 -4.49 -9.15 2.34
C THR A 479 -5.46 -8.57 1.32
N LEU A 480 -6.55 -7.95 1.76
CA LEU A 480 -7.58 -7.35 0.91
C LEU A 480 -7.53 -5.83 0.83
N SER A 481 -6.73 -5.16 1.66
CA SER A 481 -6.64 -3.69 1.63
C SER A 481 -6.02 -3.13 0.34
N VAL A 482 -5.43 -3.97 -0.52
CA VAL A 482 -4.73 -3.50 -1.71
C VAL A 482 -5.36 -4.05 -2.99
N ALA A 483 -5.68 -3.14 -3.91
CA ALA A 483 -6.00 -3.38 -5.32
C ALA A 483 -7.20 -4.33 -5.63
N VAL A 484 -8.26 -4.30 -4.82
CA VAL A 484 -9.48 -5.10 -5.00
C VAL A 484 -10.63 -4.20 -5.44
N ASN A 485 -11.24 -4.47 -6.60
CA ASN A 485 -12.35 -3.69 -7.14
C ASN A 485 -13.70 -4.36 -6.89
N GLU A 486 -13.70 -5.65 -6.64
CA GLU A 486 -14.90 -6.49 -6.56
C GLU A 486 -15.69 -6.23 -5.26
N LEU A 487 -15.05 -5.66 -4.24
CA LEU A 487 -15.71 -5.36 -2.96
C LEU A 487 -16.75 -4.23 -3.03
N VAL A 488 -16.75 -3.43 -4.09
CA VAL A 488 -17.74 -2.36 -4.30
C VAL A 488 -19.18 -2.89 -4.38
N THR A 489 -19.37 -4.19 -4.59
CA THR A 489 -20.70 -4.82 -4.59
C THR A 489 -21.30 -4.97 -3.19
N ALA A 490 -20.49 -4.87 -2.13
CA ALA A 490 -20.94 -4.94 -0.75
C ALA A 490 -21.34 -3.55 -0.21
N GLN A 491 -22.43 -3.49 0.54
CA GLN A 491 -22.89 -2.30 1.24
C GLN A 491 -22.51 -2.34 2.73
N ASN A 492 -22.16 -3.51 3.24
CA ASN A 492 -21.78 -3.72 4.63
C ASN A 492 -20.39 -4.32 4.75
N ALA A 493 -19.56 -3.67 5.57
CA ALA A 493 -18.26 -4.19 5.99
C ALA A 493 -18.16 -4.24 7.52
N ILE A 494 -17.66 -5.33 8.05
CA ILE A 494 -17.54 -5.56 9.50
C ILE A 494 -16.07 -5.69 9.85
N PHE A 495 -15.56 -4.85 10.73
CA PHE A 495 -14.24 -4.98 11.31
C PHE A 495 -14.32 -5.79 12.61
N ALA A 496 -13.96 -7.06 12.54
CA ALA A 496 -13.93 -7.97 13.69
C ALA A 496 -12.81 -7.57 14.68
N SER A 497 -11.65 -7.19 14.15
CA SER A 497 -10.56 -6.60 14.91
C SER A 497 -9.86 -5.50 14.09
N LEU A 498 -9.39 -4.45 14.77
CA LEU A 498 -8.71 -3.33 14.12
C LEU A 498 -7.19 -3.54 14.10
N PRO A 499 -6.49 -3.22 13.02
CA PRO A 499 -5.03 -3.23 12.99
C PRO A 499 -4.44 -2.05 13.80
N TRP A 500 -3.15 -2.13 14.15
CA TRP A 500 -2.45 -1.01 14.78
C TRP A 500 -2.30 0.20 13.85
N GLN A 501 -2.20 -0.05 12.54
CA GLN A 501 -1.99 0.98 11.55
C GLN A 501 -3.34 1.48 11.03
N ARG A 502 -3.60 2.76 11.23
CA ARG A 502 -4.80 3.45 10.74
C ARG A 502 -4.95 3.34 9.22
N ASP A 503 -3.83 3.39 8.50
CA ASP A 503 -3.82 3.34 7.03
C ASP A 503 -4.43 2.04 6.48
N ASP A 504 -4.25 0.91 7.18
CA ASP A 504 -4.85 -0.36 6.78
C ASP A 504 -6.40 -0.29 6.83
N ILE A 505 -6.96 0.41 7.84
CA ILE A 505 -8.41 0.61 7.97
C ILE A 505 -8.92 1.52 6.85
N VAL A 506 -8.26 2.65 6.63
CA VAL A 506 -8.62 3.61 5.58
C VAL A 506 -8.59 2.93 4.22
N GLN A 507 -7.54 2.17 3.92
CA GLN A 507 -7.43 1.43 2.66
C GLN A 507 -8.53 0.37 2.50
N ALA A 508 -8.89 -0.36 3.57
CA ALA A 508 -9.96 -1.35 3.52
C ALA A 508 -11.32 -0.69 3.24
N ARG A 509 -11.62 0.42 3.91
CA ARG A 509 -12.85 1.22 3.68
C ARG A 509 -12.95 1.71 2.24
N ASP A 510 -11.84 2.18 1.69
CA ASP A 510 -11.77 2.69 0.31
C ASP A 510 -11.96 1.60 -0.77
N ARG A 511 -11.99 0.32 -0.40
CA ARG A 511 -12.36 -0.77 -1.32
C ARG A 511 -13.85 -0.90 -1.51
N LEU A 512 -14.64 -0.50 -0.53
CA LEU A 512 -16.10 -0.50 -0.61
C LEU A 512 -16.64 0.88 -1.00
N ASN A 513 -16.24 1.93 -0.27
CA ASN A 513 -16.67 3.30 -0.55
C ASN A 513 -15.80 3.93 -1.64
N ARG A 514 -16.11 3.66 -2.90
CA ARG A 514 -15.38 4.11 -4.08
C ARG A 514 -16.29 4.23 -5.30
N LEU A 515 -15.75 4.79 -6.38
CA LEU A 515 -16.47 4.88 -7.66
C LEU A 515 -17.03 3.51 -8.08
N GLY A 516 -18.33 3.48 -8.35
CA GLY A 516 -19.10 2.28 -8.65
C GLY A 516 -20.00 1.81 -7.51
N GLN A 517 -19.82 2.34 -6.29
CA GLN A 517 -20.78 2.15 -5.20
C GLN A 517 -22.08 2.90 -5.50
N LYS A 518 -23.21 2.18 -5.39
CA LYS A 518 -24.53 2.71 -5.74
C LYS A 518 -25.38 3.06 -4.52
N SER A 519 -24.98 2.61 -3.33
CA SER A 519 -25.73 2.75 -2.09
C SER A 519 -24.80 3.18 -0.95
N ALA A 520 -25.37 3.72 0.12
CA ALA A 520 -24.64 4.01 1.35
C ALA A 520 -23.90 2.76 1.85
N THR A 521 -22.70 2.95 2.34
CA THR A 521 -21.89 1.85 2.88
C THR A 521 -21.81 1.95 4.39
N THR A 522 -22.21 0.89 5.09
CA THR A 522 -22.11 0.82 6.55
C THR A 522 -20.87 0.05 6.97
N PHE A 523 -20.06 0.66 7.81
CA PHE A 523 -18.88 0.08 8.44
C PHE A 523 -19.16 -0.23 9.90
N TRP A 524 -19.23 -1.52 10.22
CA TRP A 524 -19.46 -2.03 11.56
C TRP A 524 -18.15 -2.30 12.26
N TYR A 525 -18.01 -1.86 13.51
CA TYR A 525 -16.82 -2.09 14.33
C TYR A 525 -17.19 -2.95 15.52
N ALA A 526 -16.77 -4.22 15.54
CA ALA A 526 -17.02 -5.16 16.62
C ALA A 526 -16.04 -4.89 17.78
N LEU A 527 -16.48 -4.14 18.77
CA LEU A 527 -15.66 -3.69 19.88
C LEU A 527 -16.10 -4.33 21.19
N ALA A 528 -15.15 -4.89 21.94
CA ALA A 528 -15.39 -5.30 23.33
C ALA A 528 -15.22 -4.06 24.24
N PRO A 529 -16.28 -3.59 24.91
CA PRO A 529 -16.23 -2.38 25.72
C PRO A 529 -15.20 -2.47 26.86
N ASN A 530 -14.55 -1.33 27.16
CA ASN A 530 -13.50 -1.21 28.19
C ASN A 530 -12.26 -2.08 27.95
N THR A 531 -11.97 -2.39 26.70
CA THR A 531 -10.77 -3.16 26.32
C THR A 531 -9.90 -2.37 25.34
N VAL A 532 -8.82 -3.00 24.91
CA VAL A 532 -7.92 -2.48 23.88
C VAL A 532 -8.65 -2.15 22.56
N ASP A 533 -9.81 -2.76 22.30
CA ASP A 533 -10.58 -2.51 21.07
C ASP A 533 -11.11 -1.07 21.03
N ASP A 534 -11.70 -0.58 22.14
CA ASP A 534 -12.18 0.80 22.24
C ASP A 534 -11.05 1.80 22.02
N ILE A 535 -9.89 1.50 22.60
CA ILE A 535 -8.73 2.40 22.56
C ILE A 535 -8.19 2.52 21.15
N VAL A 536 -8.04 1.38 20.44
CA VAL A 536 -7.59 1.36 19.06
C VAL A 536 -8.61 2.08 18.17
N PHE A 537 -9.90 1.88 18.40
CA PHE A 537 -10.94 2.55 17.64
C PHE A 537 -10.94 4.06 17.88
N GLN A 538 -10.81 4.50 19.12
CA GLN A 538 -10.77 5.92 19.48
C GLN A 538 -9.53 6.60 18.90
N ALA A 539 -8.35 5.97 19.01
CA ALA A 539 -7.13 6.48 18.39
C ALA A 539 -7.25 6.57 16.86
N TYR A 540 -7.97 5.64 16.23
CA TYR A 540 -8.28 5.70 14.80
C TYR A 540 -9.15 6.92 14.47
N GLN A 541 -10.20 7.19 15.25
CA GLN A 541 -11.11 8.34 15.03
C GLN A 541 -10.40 9.67 15.27
N ASP A 542 -9.72 9.81 16.41
CA ASP A 542 -9.14 11.07 16.88
C ASP A 542 -7.79 11.39 16.24
N ARG A 543 -7.19 10.46 15.47
CA ARG A 543 -5.83 10.55 14.92
C ARG A 543 -4.76 10.78 16.00
N THR A 544 -4.98 10.23 17.19
CA THR A 544 -4.09 10.39 18.34
C THR A 544 -2.95 9.37 18.36
N ASP A 545 -1.95 9.62 19.20
CA ASP A 545 -0.86 8.67 19.46
C ASP A 545 -1.40 7.42 20.17
N LEU A 546 -1.47 6.33 19.43
CA LEU A 546 -2.00 5.07 19.89
C LEU A 546 -1.19 4.47 21.05
N GLU A 547 0.14 4.59 21.03
CA GLU A 547 0.99 4.04 22.08
C GLU A 547 0.72 4.70 23.43
N LYS A 548 0.72 6.04 23.47
CA LYS A 548 0.45 6.80 24.69
C LYS A 548 -0.94 6.49 25.25
N THR A 549 -1.94 6.38 24.38
CA THR A 549 -3.32 6.07 24.78
C THR A 549 -3.42 4.66 25.36
N LEU A 550 -2.75 3.68 24.75
CA LEU A 550 -2.68 2.29 25.25
C LEU A 550 -1.94 2.19 26.58
N MET A 551 -0.82 2.91 26.75
CA MET A 551 -0.09 2.92 28.02
C MET A 551 -0.97 3.46 29.14
N ASN A 552 -1.70 4.54 28.91
CA ASN A 552 -2.65 5.08 29.89
C ASN A 552 -3.72 4.04 30.29
N HIS A 553 -4.21 3.24 29.32
CA HIS A 553 -5.18 2.16 29.63
C HIS A 553 -4.55 1.04 30.47
N ILE A 554 -3.31 0.63 30.15
CA ILE A 554 -2.60 -0.43 30.90
C ILE A 554 -2.42 0.01 32.36
N TYR A 555 -2.02 1.26 32.60
CA TYR A 555 -1.75 1.79 33.95
C TYR A 555 -2.97 2.33 34.69
N ALA A 556 -4.12 2.46 34.02
CA ALA A 556 -5.33 2.93 34.70
C ALA A 556 -5.77 1.95 35.80
N ASP A 557 -5.75 2.40 37.03
CA ASP A 557 -6.38 1.67 38.11
C ASP A 557 -7.90 1.72 37.91
N ARG A 558 -8.57 0.58 37.96
CA ARG A 558 -10.03 0.57 38.05
C ARG A 558 -10.42 1.18 39.39
N LYS A 559 -10.97 2.39 39.36
CA LYS A 559 -11.67 3.00 40.51
C LYS A 559 -12.97 2.27 40.78
#